data_0a8bd9b766990cc03def79ece2b3acc0
#
_entry.id   0a8bd9b766990cc03def79ece2b3acc0
#
_cell.length_a   1.000
_cell.length_b   1.000
_cell.length_c   1.000
_cell.angle_alpha   90.00
_cell.angle_beta   90.00
_cell.angle_gamma   90.00
#
_symmetry.space_group_name_H-M   'P 1'
#
loop_
_entity.id
_entity.type
_entity.pdbx_description
1 polymer ?
#
loop_
_entity_poly.entity_id
_entity_poly.type
_entity_poly.pdbx_seq_one_letter_code
_entity_poly.pdbx_strand_id
1 'polypeptide(L)'
;MTSPKHSAPTTVSQTWNPSEYAAHGRYVTDLGANILGWLDPQPGEEILDLGCGDGVLTAQIAERGANVLGVDASPEMVEAARTRGLSAQVVDATQLEFRRRFDAVFSNAALHWIHDQPALLRGVAQALKPGGRFVAEMGGHGNIATIRVALHAALSHHSLAEWMVEDNYFPTVAEYRGLLESAGFAVDAIELVPRPTPLPTGMRAWLIMFRRGMFERVPENLRDIILSETLEHLAPALRDKDGNWTADYVRLKFRAHLISASTI
;
A
#
# COMPACT_ATOMS: atom_id res chain seq x y z
N MET A 1 -43.17 4.80 6.58
CA MET A 1 -42.50 4.86 5.27
C MET A 1 -41.14 4.21 5.44
N THR A 2 -40.95 3.00 4.96
CA THR A 2 -39.70 2.24 5.04
C THR A 2 -38.75 2.80 4.00
N SER A 3 -37.65 3.45 4.44
CA SER A 3 -36.58 3.86 3.55
C SER A 3 -36.03 2.65 2.78
N PRO A 4 -35.70 2.80 1.49
CA PRO A 4 -35.13 1.70 0.73
C PRO A 4 -33.77 1.32 1.36
N LYS A 5 -33.62 0.05 1.77
CA LYS A 5 -32.34 -0.51 2.19
C LYS A 5 -31.43 -0.58 0.94
N HIS A 6 -30.48 0.33 0.85
CA HIS A 6 -29.41 0.22 -0.13
C HIS A 6 -28.45 -0.86 0.36
N SER A 7 -28.40 -2.00 -0.30
CA SER A 7 -27.38 -3.02 -0.02
C SER A 7 -26.02 -2.51 -0.47
N ALA A 8 -25.04 -2.55 0.44
CA ALA A 8 -23.67 -2.19 0.14
C ALA A 8 -23.08 -3.14 -0.93
N PRO A 9 -22.38 -2.62 -1.95
CA PRO A 9 -21.70 -3.47 -2.94
C PRO A 9 -20.51 -4.18 -2.30
N THR A 10 -20.29 -5.45 -2.68
CA THR A 10 -19.37 -6.40 -2.05
C THR A 10 -17.90 -6.28 -2.48
N THR A 11 -17.58 -5.50 -3.50
CA THR A 11 -16.18 -5.34 -3.98
C THR A 11 -15.90 -3.90 -4.40
N VAL A 12 -14.77 -3.36 -3.92
CA VAL A 12 -14.23 -2.07 -4.33
C VAL A 12 -12.96 -2.34 -5.12
N SER A 13 -12.89 -1.87 -6.36
CA SER A 13 -11.61 -1.72 -7.05
C SER A 13 -11.11 -0.30 -6.86
N GLN A 14 -9.98 -0.13 -6.19
CA GLN A 14 -9.28 1.15 -6.15
C GLN A 14 -8.70 1.41 -7.55
N THR A 15 -9.04 2.53 -8.16
CA THR A 15 -8.45 2.98 -9.43
C THR A 15 -7.39 4.04 -9.15
N TRP A 16 -6.26 3.94 -9.86
CA TRP A 16 -5.14 4.85 -9.68
C TRP A 16 -4.98 5.74 -10.89
N ASN A 17 -4.86 7.07 -10.64
CA ASN A 17 -4.52 8.05 -11.66
C ASN A 17 -3.06 8.50 -11.43
N PRO A 18 -2.12 8.20 -12.36
CA PRO A 18 -0.70 8.52 -12.17
C PRO A 18 -0.43 10.02 -11.95
N SER A 19 -1.14 10.91 -12.65
CA SER A 19 -0.95 12.35 -12.50
C SER A 19 -1.46 12.88 -11.15
N GLU A 20 -2.60 12.41 -10.68
CA GLU A 20 -3.10 12.74 -9.34
C GLU A 20 -2.18 12.16 -8.26
N TYR A 21 -1.71 10.92 -8.45
CA TYR A 21 -0.76 10.29 -7.53
C TYR A 21 0.56 11.07 -7.47
N ALA A 22 1.08 11.48 -8.61
CA ALA A 22 2.28 12.32 -8.67
C ALA A 22 2.11 13.69 -7.99
N ALA A 23 0.90 14.29 -8.07
CA ALA A 23 0.61 15.58 -7.45
C ALA A 23 0.38 15.49 -5.93
N HIS A 24 -0.28 14.44 -5.46
CA HIS A 24 -0.79 14.37 -4.09
C HIS A 24 -0.24 13.20 -3.25
N GLY A 25 0.30 12.16 -3.91
CA GLY A 25 0.85 10.95 -3.26
C GLY A 25 2.38 10.87 -3.26
N ARG A 26 3.07 11.82 -3.86
CA ARG A 26 4.53 11.78 -4.05
C ARG A 26 5.33 11.59 -2.76
N TYR A 27 4.87 12.17 -1.67
CA TYR A 27 5.50 11.98 -0.36
C TYR A 27 5.58 10.51 0.09
N VAL A 28 4.70 9.64 -0.40
CA VAL A 28 4.76 8.19 -0.13
C VAL A 28 6.05 7.60 -0.72
N THR A 29 6.42 8.04 -1.90
CA THR A 29 7.65 7.63 -2.59
C THR A 29 8.89 8.25 -1.93
N ASP A 30 8.85 9.53 -1.60
CA ASP A 30 9.98 10.24 -0.97
C ASP A 30 10.31 9.64 0.41
N LEU A 31 9.28 9.23 1.16
CA LEU A 31 9.45 8.52 2.43
C LEU A 31 9.89 7.06 2.26
N GLY A 32 9.70 6.48 1.08
CA GLY A 32 10.17 5.13 0.71
C GLY A 32 11.70 5.01 0.60
N ALA A 33 12.44 6.10 0.54
CA ALA A 33 13.91 6.06 0.50
C ALA A 33 14.54 5.31 1.69
N ASN A 34 13.91 5.35 2.86
CA ASN A 34 14.39 4.65 4.05
C ASN A 34 14.33 3.12 3.90
N ILE A 35 13.33 2.57 3.20
CA ILE A 35 13.20 1.12 3.01
C ILE A 35 14.18 0.60 1.94
N LEU A 36 14.63 1.46 1.01
CA LEU A 36 15.71 1.13 0.06
C LEU A 36 17.03 0.82 0.76
N GLY A 37 17.30 1.42 1.92
CA GLY A 37 18.44 1.07 2.75
C GLY A 37 18.35 -0.35 3.33
N TRP A 38 17.15 -0.85 3.60
CA TRP A 38 16.93 -2.23 4.04
C TRP A 38 17.04 -3.23 2.88
N LEU A 39 16.66 -2.82 1.67
CA LEU A 39 16.84 -3.61 0.45
C LEU A 39 18.32 -3.79 0.11
N ASP A 40 19.11 -2.70 0.22
CA ASP A 40 20.53 -2.66 -0.11
C ASP A 40 20.83 -3.29 -1.49
N PRO A 41 20.29 -2.72 -2.60
CA PRO A 41 20.46 -3.29 -3.93
C PRO A 41 21.92 -3.29 -4.34
N GLN A 42 22.39 -4.43 -4.88
CA GLN A 42 23.74 -4.57 -5.39
C GLN A 42 23.77 -4.55 -6.93
N PRO A 43 24.85 -4.07 -7.55
CA PRO A 43 24.99 -4.10 -9.00
C PRO A 43 24.87 -5.52 -9.57
N GLY A 44 24.06 -5.64 -10.62
CA GLY A 44 23.82 -6.91 -11.30
C GLY A 44 22.77 -7.82 -10.67
N GLU A 45 22.22 -7.48 -9.49
CA GLU A 45 21.11 -8.25 -8.93
C GLU A 45 19.85 -8.17 -9.79
N GLU A 46 19.12 -9.27 -9.89
CA GLU A 46 17.76 -9.33 -10.44
C GLU A 46 16.76 -9.01 -9.33
N ILE A 47 16.07 -7.88 -9.41
CA ILE A 47 15.12 -7.41 -8.38
C ILE A 47 13.72 -7.27 -8.96
N LEU A 48 12.72 -7.81 -8.26
CA LEU A 48 11.30 -7.58 -8.54
C LEU A 48 10.80 -6.44 -7.65
N ASP A 49 10.28 -5.38 -8.24
CA ASP A 49 9.54 -4.31 -7.53
C ASP A 49 8.05 -4.60 -7.63
N LEU A 50 7.45 -5.06 -6.54
CA LEU A 50 6.07 -5.53 -6.44
C LEU A 50 5.13 -4.42 -5.99
N GLY A 51 4.22 -3.99 -6.89
CA GLY A 51 3.43 -2.78 -6.73
C GLY A 51 4.27 -1.54 -7.04
N CYS A 52 4.94 -1.54 -8.19
CA CYS A 52 5.93 -0.52 -8.57
C CYS A 52 5.33 0.88 -8.81
N GLY A 53 4.01 0.97 -8.97
CA GLY A 53 3.33 2.21 -9.28
C GLY A 53 3.89 2.86 -10.56
N ASP A 54 4.12 4.18 -10.50
CA ASP A 54 4.69 4.96 -11.61
C ASP A 54 6.22 4.78 -11.78
N GLY A 55 6.85 3.88 -11.01
CA GLY A 55 8.23 3.46 -11.17
C GLY A 55 9.30 4.36 -10.52
N VAL A 56 8.94 5.32 -9.68
CA VAL A 56 9.94 6.23 -9.08
C VAL A 56 10.95 5.49 -8.20
N LEU A 57 10.50 4.57 -7.33
CA LEU A 57 11.43 3.76 -6.52
C LEU A 57 12.15 2.70 -7.37
N THR A 58 11.47 2.14 -8.37
CA THR A 58 12.06 1.23 -9.35
C THR A 58 13.29 1.86 -10.03
N ALA A 59 13.16 3.13 -10.45
CA ALA A 59 14.27 3.88 -11.02
C ALA A 59 15.45 4.03 -10.04
N GLN A 60 15.16 4.37 -8.78
CA GLN A 60 16.20 4.52 -7.75
C GLN A 60 16.93 3.20 -7.45
N ILE A 61 16.24 2.05 -7.55
CA ILE A 61 16.87 0.73 -7.43
C ILE A 61 17.76 0.47 -8.64
N ALA A 62 17.28 0.75 -9.85
CA ALA A 62 18.04 0.58 -11.09
C ALA A 62 19.29 1.49 -11.15
N GLU A 63 19.21 2.72 -10.66
CA GLU A 63 20.34 3.65 -10.54
C GLU A 63 21.48 3.12 -9.66
N ARG A 64 21.21 2.16 -8.78
CA ARG A 64 22.22 1.45 -7.98
C ARG A 64 22.88 0.27 -8.73
N GLY A 65 22.51 0.07 -9.99
CA GLY A 65 23.10 -0.95 -10.87
C GLY A 65 22.39 -2.30 -10.87
N ALA A 66 21.23 -2.43 -10.23
CA ALA A 66 20.43 -3.66 -10.27
C ALA A 66 19.59 -3.72 -11.56
N ASN A 67 19.30 -4.95 -12.02
CA ASN A 67 18.32 -5.22 -13.08
C ASN A 67 16.93 -5.32 -12.45
N VAL A 68 16.07 -4.33 -12.66
CA VAL A 68 14.77 -4.26 -11.99
C VAL A 68 13.64 -4.54 -12.96
N LEU A 69 12.73 -5.42 -12.55
CA LEU A 69 11.41 -5.59 -13.17
C LEU A 69 10.35 -5.04 -12.21
N GLY A 70 9.62 -4.02 -12.64
CA GLY A 70 8.44 -3.54 -11.92
C GLY A 70 7.20 -4.34 -12.29
N VAL A 71 6.32 -4.61 -11.34
CA VAL A 71 4.99 -5.16 -11.59
C VAL A 71 3.94 -4.38 -10.79
N ASP A 72 2.80 -4.10 -11.41
CA ASP A 72 1.65 -3.46 -10.78
C ASP A 72 0.35 -3.99 -11.39
N ALA A 73 -0.73 -3.97 -10.62
CA ALA A 73 -2.04 -4.39 -11.14
C ALA A 73 -2.71 -3.32 -12.02
N SER A 74 -2.31 -2.04 -11.91
CA SER A 74 -2.85 -0.93 -12.71
C SER A 74 -2.10 -0.80 -14.05
N PRO A 75 -2.79 -0.97 -15.20
CA PRO A 75 -2.20 -0.71 -16.50
C PRO A 75 -1.67 0.72 -16.65
N GLU A 76 -2.37 1.70 -16.07
CA GLU A 76 -2.00 3.12 -16.14
C GLU A 76 -0.69 3.40 -15.39
N MET A 77 -0.50 2.78 -14.23
CA MET A 77 0.75 2.88 -13.47
C MET A 77 1.91 2.22 -14.20
N VAL A 78 1.70 1.03 -14.76
CA VAL A 78 2.71 0.32 -15.57
C VAL A 78 3.11 1.13 -16.80
N GLU A 79 2.17 1.78 -17.47
CA GLU A 79 2.48 2.64 -18.61
C GLU A 79 3.28 3.88 -18.20
N ALA A 80 2.95 4.47 -17.05
CA ALA A 80 3.73 5.57 -16.48
C ALA A 80 5.18 5.15 -16.15
N ALA A 81 5.37 3.95 -15.59
CA ALA A 81 6.70 3.39 -15.33
C ALA A 81 7.49 3.13 -16.64
N ARG A 82 6.84 2.59 -17.67
CA ARG A 82 7.45 2.38 -19.01
C ARG A 82 7.85 3.68 -19.66
N THR A 83 7.05 4.73 -19.53
CA THR A 83 7.37 6.08 -20.04
C THR A 83 8.64 6.65 -19.42
N ARG A 84 9.01 6.20 -18.20
CA ARG A 84 10.30 6.50 -17.56
C ARG A 84 11.46 5.65 -18.08
N GLY A 85 11.22 4.75 -19.05
CA GLY A 85 12.24 3.84 -19.60
C GLY A 85 12.47 2.59 -18.77
N LEU A 86 11.55 2.26 -17.85
CA LEU A 86 11.68 1.09 -16.96
C LEU A 86 11.03 -0.15 -17.58
N SER A 87 11.56 -1.32 -17.25
CA SER A 87 10.90 -2.60 -17.51
C SER A 87 9.76 -2.79 -16.51
N ALA A 88 8.51 -2.79 -17.00
CA ALA A 88 7.33 -2.97 -16.14
C ALA A 88 6.26 -3.83 -16.83
N GLN A 89 5.49 -4.59 -16.02
CA GLN A 89 4.43 -5.50 -16.48
C GLN A 89 3.17 -5.36 -15.62
N VAL A 90 2.01 -5.52 -16.27
CA VAL A 90 0.73 -5.61 -15.56
C VAL A 90 0.60 -7.01 -15.00
N VAL A 91 0.62 -7.15 -13.67
CA VAL A 91 0.54 -8.45 -12.98
C VAL A 91 -0.24 -8.28 -11.67
N ASP A 92 -1.19 -9.17 -11.44
CA ASP A 92 -1.80 -9.34 -10.12
C ASP A 92 -0.81 -10.04 -9.20
N ALA A 93 -0.48 -9.40 -8.08
CA ALA A 93 0.49 -9.91 -7.12
C ALA A 93 0.10 -11.26 -6.48
N THR A 94 -1.18 -11.63 -6.53
CA THR A 94 -1.66 -12.96 -6.09
C THR A 94 -1.44 -14.07 -7.14
N GLN A 95 -1.03 -13.68 -8.36
CA GLN A 95 -0.86 -14.57 -9.51
C GLN A 95 0.55 -14.48 -10.11
N LEU A 96 1.58 -14.35 -9.25
CA LEU A 96 2.97 -14.32 -9.70
C LEU A 96 3.38 -15.70 -10.26
N GLU A 97 3.84 -15.73 -11.52
CA GLU A 97 4.28 -16.96 -12.20
C GLU A 97 5.81 -17.11 -12.29
N PHE A 98 6.56 -16.17 -11.72
CA PHE A 98 8.03 -16.21 -11.73
C PHE A 98 8.56 -17.37 -10.91
N ARG A 99 9.68 -17.96 -11.34
CA ARG A 99 10.29 -19.12 -10.69
C ARG A 99 11.79 -18.90 -10.49
N ARG A 100 12.23 -18.80 -9.22
CA ARG A 100 13.66 -18.69 -8.82
C ARG A 100 14.47 -17.72 -9.68
N ARG A 101 13.86 -16.58 -9.98
CA ARG A 101 14.43 -15.59 -10.90
C ARG A 101 15.16 -14.48 -10.16
N PHE A 102 14.61 -14.00 -9.03
CA PHE A 102 15.06 -12.79 -8.39
C PHE A 102 15.92 -13.04 -7.18
N ASP A 103 16.95 -12.21 -7.03
CA ASP A 103 17.80 -12.14 -5.83
C ASP A 103 17.07 -11.45 -4.69
N ALA A 104 16.21 -10.49 -5.02
CA ALA A 104 15.35 -9.80 -4.06
C ALA A 104 13.96 -9.49 -4.64
N VAL A 105 12.97 -9.41 -3.74
CA VAL A 105 11.69 -8.78 -3.99
C VAL A 105 11.59 -7.55 -3.09
N PHE A 106 11.16 -6.44 -3.65
CA PHE A 106 10.92 -5.18 -2.97
C PHE A 106 9.45 -4.81 -3.10
N SER A 107 8.88 -4.18 -2.08
CA SER A 107 7.54 -3.59 -2.18
C SER A 107 7.40 -2.40 -1.24
N ASN A 108 6.88 -1.29 -1.74
CA ASN A 108 6.60 -0.13 -0.91
C ASN A 108 5.16 0.36 -1.09
N ALA A 109 4.44 0.44 0.01
CA ALA A 109 3.07 0.96 0.10
C ALA A 109 2.03 0.26 -0.80
N ALA A 110 2.27 -1.00 -1.18
CA ALA A 110 1.40 -1.78 -2.06
C ALA A 110 0.70 -2.95 -1.36
N LEU A 111 1.40 -3.71 -0.50
CA LEU A 111 0.90 -4.99 0.03
C LEU A 111 -0.40 -4.88 0.83
N HIS A 112 -0.67 -3.76 1.46
CA HIS A 112 -1.90 -3.55 2.23
C HIS A 112 -3.17 -3.39 1.38
N TRP A 113 -3.04 -3.28 0.06
CA TRP A 113 -4.16 -3.31 -0.89
C TRP A 113 -4.57 -4.73 -1.29
N ILE A 114 -3.77 -5.74 -0.93
CA ILE A 114 -3.94 -7.13 -1.32
C ILE A 114 -4.51 -7.92 -0.14
N HIS A 115 -5.69 -8.51 -0.28
CA HIS A 115 -6.33 -9.25 0.80
C HIS A 115 -5.85 -10.70 0.90
N ASP A 116 -5.57 -11.37 -0.23
CA ASP A 116 -5.03 -12.73 -0.23
C ASP A 116 -3.52 -12.74 0.00
N GLN A 117 -3.11 -12.44 1.23
CA GLN A 117 -1.72 -12.45 1.64
C GLN A 117 -1.04 -13.83 1.51
N PRO A 118 -1.71 -14.96 1.81
CA PRO A 118 -1.14 -16.27 1.55
C PRO A 118 -0.80 -16.54 0.08
N ALA A 119 -1.66 -16.13 -0.89
CA ALA A 119 -1.36 -16.30 -2.31
C ALA A 119 -0.18 -15.41 -2.74
N LEU A 120 -0.19 -14.15 -2.34
CA LEU A 120 0.90 -13.20 -2.54
C LEU A 120 2.24 -13.78 -2.05
N LEU A 121 2.32 -14.21 -0.78
CA LEU A 121 3.57 -14.67 -0.16
C LEU A 121 4.09 -15.97 -0.79
N ARG A 122 3.18 -16.89 -1.17
CA ARG A 122 3.58 -18.09 -1.96
C ARG A 122 4.18 -17.69 -3.30
N GLY A 123 3.57 -16.73 -4.01
CA GLY A 123 4.08 -16.21 -5.29
C GLY A 123 5.46 -15.58 -5.14
N VAL A 124 5.67 -14.77 -4.10
CA VAL A 124 6.97 -14.15 -3.79
C VAL A 124 8.03 -15.21 -3.47
N ALA A 125 7.70 -16.22 -2.63
CA ALA A 125 8.62 -17.31 -2.30
C ALA A 125 9.03 -18.11 -3.54
N GLN A 126 8.12 -18.34 -4.49
CA GLN A 126 8.42 -19.02 -5.75
C GLN A 126 9.27 -18.18 -6.70
N ALA A 127 9.08 -16.87 -6.71
CA ALA A 127 9.80 -15.92 -7.57
C ALA A 127 11.26 -15.75 -7.14
N LEU A 128 11.55 -15.88 -5.83
CA LEU A 128 12.88 -15.72 -5.26
C LEU A 128 13.78 -16.92 -5.54
N LYS A 129 15.07 -16.66 -5.73
CA LYS A 129 16.14 -17.65 -5.65
C LYS A 129 16.26 -18.15 -4.21
N PRO A 130 16.79 -19.37 -3.98
CA PRO A 130 17.10 -19.82 -2.62
C PRO A 130 17.99 -18.82 -1.87
N GLY A 131 17.61 -18.42 -0.67
CA GLY A 131 18.30 -17.39 0.11
C GLY A 131 18.01 -15.95 -0.33
N GLY A 132 17.20 -15.76 -1.37
CA GLY A 132 16.77 -14.42 -1.82
C GLY A 132 15.98 -13.68 -0.75
N ARG A 133 16.08 -12.35 -0.72
CA ARG A 133 15.45 -11.52 0.30
C ARG A 133 14.14 -10.87 -0.15
N PHE A 134 13.22 -10.73 0.79
CA PHE A 134 12.00 -9.95 0.62
C PHE A 134 12.01 -8.77 1.59
N VAL A 135 11.95 -7.56 1.05
CA VAL A 135 11.97 -6.32 1.82
C VAL A 135 10.76 -5.49 1.46
N ALA A 136 9.95 -5.12 2.44
CA ALA A 136 8.79 -4.30 2.17
C ALA A 136 8.40 -3.36 3.30
N GLU A 137 7.68 -2.31 2.92
CA GLU A 137 6.97 -1.41 3.82
C GLU A 137 5.51 -1.25 3.38
N MET A 138 4.59 -1.40 4.32
CA MET A 138 3.15 -1.29 4.09
C MET A 138 2.45 -0.60 5.27
N GLY A 139 1.16 -0.29 5.15
CA GLY A 139 0.36 0.08 6.31
C GLY A 139 0.28 -1.10 7.28
N GLY A 140 0.49 -0.86 8.58
CA GLY A 140 0.37 -1.87 9.62
C GLY A 140 -0.74 -1.55 10.60
N HIS A 141 -0.87 -2.34 11.66
CA HIS A 141 -1.91 -2.13 12.69
C HIS A 141 -1.88 -0.70 13.23
N GLY A 142 -3.05 -0.07 13.32
CA GLY A 142 -3.18 1.33 13.73
C GLY A 142 -2.96 2.35 12.61
N ASN A 143 -2.60 1.94 11.39
CA ASN A 143 -2.42 2.87 10.27
C ASN A 143 -3.72 3.62 9.97
N ILE A 144 -3.63 4.97 9.91
CA ILE A 144 -4.75 5.88 9.67
C ILE A 144 -5.98 5.63 10.58
N ALA A 145 -5.74 5.21 11.82
CA ALA A 145 -6.81 4.82 12.73
C ALA A 145 -7.77 5.98 13.02
N THR A 146 -7.25 7.20 13.24
CA THR A 146 -8.07 8.39 13.46
C THR A 146 -8.93 8.71 12.24
N ILE A 147 -8.36 8.62 11.03
CA ILE A 147 -9.08 8.86 9.78
C ILE A 147 -10.22 7.84 9.60
N ARG A 148 -9.96 6.55 9.88
CA ARG A 148 -10.97 5.49 9.79
C ARG A 148 -12.11 5.69 10.77
N VAL A 149 -11.80 6.05 12.02
CA VAL A 149 -12.82 6.32 13.04
C VAL A 149 -13.69 7.53 12.65
N ALA A 150 -13.09 8.62 12.17
CA ALA A 150 -13.82 9.81 11.75
C ALA A 150 -14.74 9.52 10.54
N LEU A 151 -14.25 8.79 9.55
CA LEU A 151 -15.06 8.35 8.40
C LEU A 151 -16.23 7.48 8.85
N HIS A 152 -15.97 6.50 9.72
CA HIS A 152 -17.02 5.62 10.25
C HIS A 152 -18.07 6.43 11.03
N ALA A 153 -17.66 7.41 11.83
CA ALA A 153 -18.58 8.26 12.58
C ALA A 153 -19.48 9.08 11.63
N ALA A 154 -18.90 9.73 10.62
CA ALA A 154 -19.65 10.51 9.63
C ALA A 154 -20.63 9.65 8.83
N LEU A 155 -20.19 8.45 8.36
CA LEU A 155 -21.07 7.51 7.68
C LEU A 155 -22.20 7.01 8.58
N SER A 156 -21.90 6.71 9.85
CA SER A 156 -22.89 6.23 10.82
C SER A 156 -23.97 7.27 11.11
N HIS A 157 -23.62 8.55 11.16
CA HIS A 157 -24.55 9.65 11.35
C HIS A 157 -25.62 9.68 10.24
N HIS A 158 -25.24 9.28 9.03
CA HIS A 158 -26.14 9.18 7.86
C HIS A 158 -26.71 7.78 7.63
N SER A 159 -26.63 6.86 8.61
CA SER A 159 -27.09 5.47 8.49
C SER A 159 -26.40 4.69 7.36
N LEU A 160 -25.14 5.00 7.07
CA LEU A 160 -24.31 4.38 6.03
C LEU A 160 -23.08 3.66 6.62
N ALA A 161 -23.11 3.24 7.91
CA ALA A 161 -21.99 2.58 8.57
C ALA A 161 -21.50 1.33 7.82
N GLU A 162 -22.41 0.56 7.24
CA GLU A 162 -22.12 -0.63 6.43
C GLU A 162 -21.35 -0.34 5.13
N TRP A 163 -21.22 0.93 4.74
CA TRP A 163 -20.48 1.37 3.56
C TRP A 163 -19.00 1.58 3.85
N MET A 164 -18.61 1.50 5.14
CA MET A 164 -17.22 1.46 5.56
C MET A 164 -16.65 0.07 5.29
N VAL A 165 -16.31 -0.20 4.04
CA VAL A 165 -15.63 -1.46 3.68
C VAL A 165 -14.16 -1.37 4.04
N GLU A 166 -13.64 -2.45 4.62
CA GLU A 166 -12.20 -2.60 4.90
C GLU A 166 -11.44 -2.83 3.60
N ASP A 167 -11.01 -1.74 2.98
CA ASP A 167 -10.29 -1.78 1.70
C ASP A 167 -8.80 -2.11 1.86
N ASN A 168 -8.30 -2.18 3.11
CA ASN A 168 -6.89 -2.37 3.40
C ASN A 168 -6.66 -3.44 4.47
N TYR A 169 -5.61 -4.20 4.29
CA TYR A 169 -5.08 -5.14 5.27
C TYR A 169 -3.96 -4.48 6.09
N PHE A 170 -4.20 -4.25 7.39
CA PHE A 170 -3.25 -3.61 8.30
C PHE A 170 -2.88 -4.56 9.45
N PRO A 171 -1.93 -5.48 9.26
CA PRO A 171 -1.58 -6.50 10.23
C PRO A 171 -0.74 -5.95 11.39
N THR A 172 -0.79 -6.67 12.51
CA THR A 172 0.19 -6.56 13.58
C THR A 172 1.52 -7.21 13.19
N VAL A 173 2.58 -6.91 13.95
CA VAL A 173 3.90 -7.58 13.78
C VAL A 173 3.77 -9.10 13.91
N ALA A 174 3.03 -9.58 14.91
CA ALA A 174 2.89 -11.01 15.17
C ALA A 174 2.17 -11.74 14.04
N GLU A 175 1.08 -11.16 13.53
CA GLU A 175 0.32 -11.73 12.41
C GLU A 175 1.16 -11.83 11.14
N TYR A 176 1.84 -10.74 10.76
CA TYR A 176 2.58 -10.74 9.51
C TYR A 176 3.86 -11.59 9.57
N ARG A 177 4.52 -11.63 10.74
CA ARG A 177 5.61 -12.58 11.00
C ARG A 177 5.15 -14.02 10.78
N GLY A 178 4.02 -14.42 11.37
CA GLY A 178 3.48 -15.77 11.22
C GLY A 178 3.16 -16.13 9.75
N LEU A 179 2.65 -15.16 8.97
CA LEU A 179 2.40 -15.35 7.54
C LEU A 179 3.70 -15.54 6.75
N LEU A 180 4.73 -14.74 7.01
CA LEU A 180 6.04 -14.86 6.37
C LEU A 180 6.68 -16.22 6.69
N GLU A 181 6.71 -16.63 7.96
CA GLU A 181 7.25 -17.91 8.40
C GLU A 181 6.49 -19.09 7.79
N SER A 182 5.16 -19.01 7.72
CA SER A 182 4.31 -20.03 7.08
C SER A 182 4.56 -20.15 5.56
N ALA A 183 5.04 -19.09 4.93
CA ALA A 183 5.40 -19.08 3.51
C ALA A 183 6.87 -19.49 3.24
N GLY A 184 7.62 -19.88 4.29
CA GLY A 184 9.01 -20.38 4.17
C GLY A 184 10.07 -19.31 4.30
N PHE A 185 9.74 -18.14 4.88
CA PHE A 185 10.73 -17.10 5.15
C PHE A 185 11.26 -17.16 6.59
N ALA A 186 12.54 -16.86 6.76
CA ALA A 186 13.09 -16.45 8.05
C ALA A 186 13.04 -14.91 8.12
N VAL A 187 12.51 -14.39 9.23
CA VAL A 187 12.31 -12.95 9.40
C VAL A 187 13.51 -12.34 10.12
N ASP A 188 14.33 -11.58 9.40
CA ASP A 188 15.52 -10.91 9.93
C ASP A 188 15.16 -9.73 10.81
N ALA A 189 14.18 -8.90 10.35
CA ALA A 189 13.66 -7.76 11.07
C ALA A 189 12.20 -7.50 10.68
N ILE A 190 11.38 -7.09 11.63
CA ILE A 190 10.00 -6.64 11.41
C ILE A 190 9.59 -5.70 12.54
N GLU A 191 9.06 -4.54 12.18
CA GLU A 191 8.64 -3.53 13.16
C GLU A 191 7.44 -2.70 12.68
N LEU A 192 6.67 -2.16 13.65
CA LEU A 192 5.68 -1.11 13.42
C LEU A 192 6.30 0.23 13.79
N VAL A 193 6.23 1.19 12.86
CA VAL A 193 6.80 2.52 13.03
C VAL A 193 5.71 3.57 12.85
N PRO A 194 5.31 4.31 13.89
CA PRO A 194 4.49 5.50 13.74
C PRO A 194 5.19 6.50 12.81
N ARG A 195 4.47 6.99 11.81
CA ARG A 195 5.01 7.94 10.84
C ARG A 195 3.98 9.03 10.51
N PRO A 196 3.71 9.95 11.45
CA PRO A 196 2.90 11.11 11.16
C PRO A 196 3.44 11.84 9.92
N THR A 197 2.58 12.05 8.93
CA THR A 197 3.02 12.56 7.61
C THR A 197 2.27 13.83 7.28
N PRO A 198 2.97 14.97 7.10
CA PRO A 198 2.36 16.21 6.64
C PRO A 198 1.66 16.03 5.29
N LEU A 199 0.51 16.65 5.13
CA LEU A 199 -0.29 16.63 3.90
C LEU A 199 -0.29 18.02 3.25
N PRO A 200 0.64 18.33 2.35
CA PRO A 200 0.74 19.66 1.74
C PRO A 200 -0.51 20.08 0.96
N THR A 201 -1.23 19.11 0.40
CA THR A 201 -2.48 19.34 -0.33
C THR A 201 -3.73 19.24 0.55
N GLY A 202 -3.53 19.01 1.85
CA GLY A 202 -4.59 18.93 2.86
C GLY A 202 -5.32 17.59 2.90
N MET A 203 -6.07 17.39 3.99
CA MET A 203 -6.80 16.15 4.28
C MET A 203 -7.93 15.88 3.28
N ARG A 204 -8.58 16.93 2.75
CA ARG A 204 -9.66 16.76 1.75
C ARG A 204 -9.14 16.07 0.49
N ALA A 205 -8.02 16.52 -0.06
CA ALA A 205 -7.41 15.92 -1.23
C ALA A 205 -6.98 14.46 -0.95
N TRP A 206 -6.44 14.22 0.24
CA TRP A 206 -6.07 12.88 0.69
C TRP A 206 -7.28 11.93 0.72
N LEU A 207 -8.39 12.34 1.33
CA LEU A 207 -9.62 11.55 1.42
C LEU A 207 -10.17 11.22 0.03
N ILE A 208 -10.25 12.20 -0.87
CA ILE A 208 -10.75 12.01 -2.23
C ILE A 208 -9.87 11.02 -3.00
N MET A 209 -8.55 11.08 -2.85
CA MET A 209 -7.63 10.19 -3.56
C MET A 209 -7.62 8.76 -3.00
N PHE A 210 -7.39 8.62 -1.69
CA PHE A 210 -7.17 7.30 -1.08
C PHE A 210 -8.46 6.60 -0.62
N ARG A 211 -9.61 7.29 -0.66
CA ARG A 211 -10.94 6.75 -0.33
C ARG A 211 -11.94 6.90 -1.47
N ARG A 212 -11.44 7.12 -2.69
CA ARG A 212 -12.26 7.30 -3.89
C ARG A 212 -13.32 6.21 -4.02
N GLY A 213 -12.94 4.94 -4.01
CA GLY A 213 -13.87 3.82 -4.16
C GLY A 213 -14.98 3.78 -3.10
N MET A 214 -14.72 4.28 -1.88
CA MET A 214 -15.74 4.44 -0.86
C MET A 214 -16.69 5.62 -1.21
N PHE A 215 -16.12 6.80 -1.52
CA PHE A 215 -16.93 7.99 -1.81
C PHE A 215 -17.78 7.85 -3.08
N GLU A 216 -17.31 7.14 -4.09
CA GLU A 216 -18.07 6.87 -5.33
C GLU A 216 -19.35 6.06 -5.06
N ARG A 217 -19.37 5.21 -4.04
CA ARG A 217 -20.54 4.46 -3.60
C ARG A 217 -21.52 5.29 -2.80
N VAL A 218 -21.05 6.27 -2.04
CA VAL A 218 -21.91 7.18 -1.27
C VAL A 218 -22.87 7.94 -2.19
N PRO A 219 -24.16 8.06 -1.86
CA PRO A 219 -25.11 8.86 -2.61
C PRO A 219 -24.56 10.26 -2.89
N GLU A 220 -24.67 10.74 -4.13
CA GLU A 220 -24.00 11.94 -4.60
C GLU A 220 -24.33 13.17 -3.72
N ASN A 221 -25.59 13.30 -3.32
CA ASN A 221 -26.06 14.39 -2.44
C ASN A 221 -25.49 14.33 -1.01
N LEU A 222 -24.87 13.23 -0.59
CA LEU A 222 -24.28 13.07 0.75
C LEU A 222 -22.74 13.13 0.72
N ARG A 223 -22.10 13.02 -0.44
CA ARG A 223 -20.64 12.95 -0.54
C ARG A 223 -19.92 14.12 0.11
N ASP A 224 -20.32 15.34 -0.25
CA ASP A 224 -19.71 16.56 0.29
C ASP A 224 -20.06 16.78 1.78
N ILE A 225 -21.23 16.35 2.22
CA ILE A 225 -21.65 16.42 3.63
C ILE A 225 -20.76 15.49 4.46
N ILE A 226 -20.66 14.21 4.10
CA ILE A 226 -19.85 13.21 4.80
C ILE A 226 -18.37 13.62 4.80
N LEU A 227 -17.88 14.14 3.67
CA LEU A 227 -16.50 14.63 3.57
C LEU A 227 -16.25 15.81 4.53
N SER A 228 -17.18 16.76 4.64
CA SER A 228 -17.06 17.91 5.53
C SER A 228 -17.14 17.49 7.00
N GLU A 229 -18.09 16.65 7.37
CA GLU A 229 -18.20 16.10 8.74
C GLU A 229 -16.95 15.32 9.12
N THR A 230 -16.40 14.50 8.20
CA THR A 230 -15.14 13.80 8.43
C THR A 230 -14.00 14.76 8.74
N LEU A 231 -13.88 15.86 7.98
CA LEU A 231 -12.85 16.89 8.22
C LEU A 231 -13.03 17.58 9.58
N GLU A 232 -14.27 17.86 9.98
CA GLU A 232 -14.57 18.43 11.30
C GLU A 232 -14.17 17.47 12.44
N HIS A 233 -14.45 16.17 12.30
CA HIS A 233 -14.05 15.16 13.28
C HIS A 233 -12.53 14.96 13.37
N LEU A 234 -11.82 15.14 12.25
CA LEU A 234 -10.37 15.00 12.19
C LEU A 234 -9.61 16.22 12.70
N ALA A 235 -10.15 17.42 12.54
CA ALA A 235 -9.46 18.66 12.84
C ALA A 235 -8.85 18.74 14.25
N PRO A 236 -9.54 18.31 15.33
CA PRO A 236 -8.98 18.38 16.68
C PRO A 236 -7.71 17.53 16.88
N ALA A 237 -7.54 16.45 16.10
CA ALA A 237 -6.44 15.51 16.26
C ALA A 237 -5.33 15.63 15.21
N LEU A 238 -5.70 15.98 13.97
CA LEU A 238 -4.80 15.91 12.82
C LEU A 238 -4.55 17.25 12.11
N ARG A 239 -5.09 18.35 12.63
CA ARG A 239 -4.86 19.69 12.10
C ARG A 239 -4.21 20.58 13.17
N ASP A 240 -3.09 21.20 12.85
CA ASP A 240 -2.43 22.12 13.76
C ASP A 240 -3.09 23.51 13.79
N LYS A 241 -2.61 24.38 14.70
CA LYS A 241 -3.11 25.76 14.85
C LYS A 241 -2.90 26.63 13.61
N ASP A 242 -1.94 26.30 12.77
CA ASP A 242 -1.60 27.03 11.54
C ASP A 242 -2.39 26.48 10.33
N GLY A 243 -3.24 25.47 10.55
CA GLY A 243 -4.12 24.89 9.55
C GLY A 243 -3.51 23.72 8.76
N ASN A 244 -2.31 23.30 9.09
CA ASN A 244 -1.64 22.19 8.40
C ASN A 244 -2.21 20.84 8.86
N TRP A 245 -2.36 19.93 7.91
CA TRP A 245 -2.86 18.58 8.16
C TRP A 245 -1.74 17.55 8.20
N THR A 246 -1.90 16.56 9.09
CA THR A 246 -0.99 15.42 9.21
C THR A 246 -1.80 14.13 9.18
N ALA A 247 -1.42 13.15 8.38
CA ALA A 247 -1.99 11.80 8.42
C ALA A 247 -1.30 10.95 9.48
N ASP A 248 -2.09 10.17 10.24
CA ASP A 248 -1.64 9.29 11.33
C ASP A 248 -1.19 7.92 10.80
N TYR A 249 -0.20 7.90 9.91
CA TYR A 249 0.34 6.65 9.39
C TYR A 249 1.08 5.85 10.45
N VAL A 250 0.86 4.52 10.41
CA VAL A 250 1.70 3.52 11.07
C VAL A 250 2.17 2.53 10.01
N ARG A 251 3.49 2.39 9.86
CA ARG A 251 4.08 1.51 8.83
C ARG A 251 4.62 0.25 9.48
N LEU A 252 4.23 -0.89 8.90
CA LEU A 252 4.89 -2.16 9.12
C LEU A 252 5.96 -2.30 8.05
N LYS A 253 7.22 -2.42 8.48
CA LYS A 253 8.34 -2.71 7.58
C LYS A 253 9.05 -3.98 8.04
N PHE A 254 9.54 -4.73 7.05
CA PHE A 254 10.24 -5.97 7.32
C PHE A 254 11.33 -6.27 6.30
N ARG A 255 12.29 -7.09 6.72
CA ARG A 255 13.25 -7.81 5.92
C ARG A 255 13.19 -9.28 6.31
N ALA A 256 13.09 -10.14 5.31
CA ALA A 256 13.06 -11.58 5.48
C ALA A 256 13.83 -12.23 4.33
N HIS A 257 14.33 -13.45 4.51
CA HIS A 257 14.95 -14.22 3.44
C HIS A 257 14.27 -15.59 3.29
N LEU A 258 14.21 -16.07 2.05
CA LEU A 258 13.68 -17.40 1.76
C LEU A 258 14.62 -18.46 2.29
N ILE A 259 14.13 -19.34 3.17
CA ILE A 259 14.90 -20.44 3.71
C ILE A 259 15.28 -21.37 2.55
N SER A 260 16.60 -21.58 2.35
CA SER A 260 17.08 -22.57 1.40
C SER A 260 16.68 -23.94 1.90
N ALA A 261 15.94 -24.72 1.07
CA ALA A 261 15.74 -26.13 1.39
C ALA A 261 17.13 -26.76 1.49
N SER A 262 17.57 -27.04 2.70
CA SER A 262 18.75 -27.88 2.90
C SER A 262 18.49 -29.22 2.22
N THR A 263 19.33 -29.62 1.29
CA THR A 263 19.32 -30.96 0.74
C THR A 263 19.60 -31.89 1.91
N ILE A 264 18.55 -32.57 2.40
CA ILE A 264 18.66 -33.65 3.36
C ILE A 264 19.22 -34.86 2.64
#